data_22ed4a41daa6a9780f69c88a88e6fb82
#
_entry.id   22ed4a41daa6a9780f69c88a88e6fb82
#
_cell.length_a   1.000
_cell.length_b   1.000
_cell.length_c   1.000
_cell.angle_alpha   90.00
_cell.angle_beta   90.00
_cell.angle_gamma   90.00
#
_symmetry.space_group_name_H-M   'P 1'
#
loop_
_entity.id
_entity.type
_entity.pdbx_description
1 polymer ?
#
loop_
_entity_poly.entity_id
_entity_poly.type
_entity_poly.pdbx_seq_one_letter_code
_entity_poly.pdbx_strand_id
1 'polypeptide(L)'
;VKSIIIDKTFVNAKVLKDGMANWDIMKETTPAEEPTTETSGTSSFKVVLKQFRIDNARIIYNDASADMSAGLKDLNFLLSGDMTSTRTNLAMNLDVSQLSFGMSGVNYLNKAKAELKANLDARLDSMIFILKDNYLKINDIKLVFAGKVAMPGDDIFTDITFNTPETSFKSLLSMIPAIYMKGFENLKASGTFALDGNVKGTYSDKDSTMPNAKVNLLVDNGVISYPDLPEKITAIGVKAN
;
A
#
# COMPACT_ATOMS: atom_id res chain seq x y z
N VAL A 1 20.97 0.64 -19.56
CA VAL A 1 20.70 1.41 -18.32
C VAL A 1 20.67 0.44 -17.17
N LYS A 2 21.54 0.63 -16.16
CA LYS A 2 21.60 -0.26 -14.98
C LYS A 2 20.75 0.26 -13.82
N SER A 3 20.54 1.56 -13.76
CA SER A 3 19.83 2.22 -12.66
C SER A 3 19.01 3.40 -13.18
N ILE A 4 17.81 3.57 -12.64
CA ILE A 4 16.98 4.77 -12.77
C ILE A 4 16.87 5.37 -11.37
N ILE A 5 17.19 6.64 -11.24
CA ILE A 5 17.13 7.38 -9.97
C ILE A 5 16.29 8.63 -10.19
N ILE A 6 15.28 8.83 -9.36
CA ILE A 6 14.41 10.01 -9.33
C ILE A 6 14.63 10.66 -7.96
N ASP A 7 15.11 11.90 -7.94
CA ASP A 7 15.42 12.62 -6.69
C ASP A 7 14.55 13.87 -6.54
N LYS A 8 14.06 14.09 -5.33
CA LYS A 8 13.29 15.29 -4.91
C LYS A 8 12.11 15.63 -5.82
N THR A 9 11.47 14.61 -6.36
CA THR A 9 10.31 14.80 -7.24
C THR A 9 9.09 15.24 -6.48
N PHE A 10 8.35 16.19 -7.05
CA PHE A 10 7.01 16.57 -6.61
C PHE A 10 5.97 16.14 -7.64
N VAL A 11 5.02 15.31 -7.22
CA VAL A 11 3.87 14.89 -8.03
C VAL A 11 2.60 15.42 -7.39
N ASN A 12 1.78 16.12 -8.17
CA ASN A 12 0.45 16.58 -7.77
C ASN A 12 -0.60 16.03 -8.74
N ALA A 13 -1.15 14.89 -8.38
CA ALA A 13 -2.16 14.19 -9.16
C ALA A 13 -3.56 14.61 -8.71
N LYS A 14 -4.42 14.97 -9.67
CA LYS A 14 -5.80 15.42 -9.40
C LYS A 14 -6.78 14.76 -10.34
N VAL A 15 -7.88 14.28 -9.78
CA VAL A 15 -9.09 13.91 -10.51
C VAL A 15 -10.18 14.90 -10.16
N LEU A 16 -10.82 15.46 -11.16
CA LEU A 16 -11.90 16.43 -11.03
C LEU A 16 -13.23 15.71 -10.74
N LYS A 17 -14.29 16.45 -10.39
CA LYS A 17 -15.61 15.88 -10.10
C LYS A 17 -16.25 15.17 -11.30
N ASP A 18 -15.89 15.54 -12.50
CA ASP A 18 -16.32 14.92 -13.76
C ASP A 18 -15.48 13.69 -14.15
N GLY A 19 -14.50 13.30 -13.33
CA GLY A 19 -13.61 12.15 -13.54
C GLY A 19 -12.38 12.48 -14.38
N MET A 20 -12.23 13.69 -14.93
CA MET A 20 -11.04 14.07 -15.70
C MET A 20 -9.82 14.18 -14.79
N ALA A 21 -8.70 13.59 -15.23
CA ALA A 21 -7.44 13.61 -14.49
C ALA A 21 -6.45 14.63 -15.10
N ASN A 22 -5.66 15.27 -14.24
CA ASN A 22 -4.67 16.26 -14.73
C ASN A 22 -3.45 15.63 -15.42
N TRP A 23 -3.35 14.30 -15.43
CA TRP A 23 -2.35 13.54 -16.21
C TRP A 23 -2.94 12.95 -17.49
N ASP A 24 -4.21 13.14 -17.77
CA ASP A 24 -4.88 12.74 -19.01
C ASP A 24 -4.59 13.79 -20.07
N ILE A 25 -3.36 13.75 -20.59
CA ILE A 25 -2.80 14.70 -21.57
C ILE A 25 -2.80 14.14 -23.00
N MET A 26 -3.31 12.93 -23.20
CA MET A 26 -3.39 12.35 -24.53
C MET A 26 -4.50 13.04 -25.32
N LYS A 27 -4.16 13.63 -26.48
CA LYS A 27 -5.16 14.06 -27.44
C LYS A 27 -6.00 12.85 -27.85
N GLU A 28 -7.32 12.99 -27.78
CA GLU A 28 -8.20 12.06 -28.47
C GLU A 28 -7.78 12.02 -29.94
N THR A 29 -7.09 10.97 -30.33
CA THR A 29 -6.85 10.70 -31.75
C THR A 29 -8.18 10.26 -32.33
N THR A 30 -8.82 11.15 -33.09
CA THR A 30 -9.86 10.73 -34.06
C THR A 30 -9.34 9.54 -34.80
N PRO A 31 -10.14 8.47 -35.04
CA PRO A 31 -9.68 7.30 -35.78
C PRO A 31 -9.21 7.74 -37.17
N ALA A 32 -7.92 7.96 -37.34
CA ALA A 32 -7.30 8.16 -38.63
C ALA A 32 -6.85 6.78 -39.11
N GLU A 33 -7.25 6.48 -40.34
CA GLU A 33 -6.85 5.41 -41.24
C GLU A 33 -5.70 4.51 -40.78
N GLU A 34 -5.90 3.20 -40.91
CA GLU A 34 -4.92 2.15 -40.61
C GLU A 34 -3.51 2.54 -41.08
N PRO A 35 -2.50 2.56 -40.18
CA PRO A 35 -1.14 2.78 -40.62
C PRO A 35 -0.68 1.59 -41.44
N THR A 36 -0.37 1.83 -42.71
CA THR A 36 0.41 0.93 -43.57
C THR A 36 1.62 0.42 -42.79
N THR A 37 1.73 -0.88 -42.73
CA THR A 37 2.83 -1.65 -42.15
C THR A 37 4.17 -1.23 -42.74
N GLU A 38 4.83 -0.26 -42.14
CA GLU A 38 6.28 -0.11 -42.29
C GLU A 38 6.97 -1.07 -41.34
N THR A 39 7.71 -1.98 -41.93
CA THR A 39 8.57 -2.96 -41.25
C THR A 39 9.66 -2.21 -40.47
N SER A 40 9.34 -1.80 -39.26
CA SER A 40 10.33 -1.27 -38.32
C SER A 40 11.24 -2.39 -37.85
N GLY A 41 12.47 -2.36 -38.30
CA GLY A 41 13.53 -3.26 -37.84
C GLY A 41 13.56 -3.25 -36.31
N THR A 42 13.35 -4.40 -35.70
CA THR A 42 13.48 -4.64 -34.28
C THR A 42 14.93 -4.43 -33.83
N SER A 43 15.32 -3.19 -33.55
CA SER A 43 16.49 -2.96 -32.74
C SER A 43 16.11 -3.39 -31.31
N SER A 44 16.50 -4.60 -30.93
CA SER A 44 16.32 -5.09 -29.57
C SER A 44 17.22 -4.28 -28.62
N PHE A 45 16.75 -3.11 -28.18
CA PHE A 45 17.37 -2.37 -27.08
C PHE A 45 17.21 -3.21 -25.81
N LYS A 46 18.20 -3.99 -25.47
CA LYS A 46 18.22 -4.75 -24.22
C LYS A 46 18.57 -3.78 -23.08
N VAL A 47 17.54 -3.21 -22.45
CA VAL A 47 17.69 -2.39 -21.26
C VAL A 47 17.91 -3.31 -20.06
N VAL A 48 19.12 -3.35 -19.51
CA VAL A 48 19.40 -4.07 -18.27
C VAL A 48 19.10 -3.13 -17.10
N LEU A 49 17.94 -3.28 -16.48
CA LEU A 49 17.57 -2.51 -15.29
C LEU A 49 17.78 -3.40 -14.06
N LYS A 50 18.66 -2.96 -13.15
CA LYS A 50 18.95 -3.65 -11.88
C LYS A 50 18.49 -2.88 -10.65
N GLN A 51 18.20 -1.59 -10.81
CA GLN A 51 17.80 -0.73 -9.72
C GLN A 51 16.85 0.36 -10.21
N PHE A 52 15.74 0.53 -9.51
CA PHE A 52 14.88 1.69 -9.61
C PHE A 52 14.79 2.33 -8.22
N ARG A 53 15.09 3.62 -8.12
CA ARG A 53 15.17 4.33 -6.86
C ARG A 53 14.47 5.67 -6.93
N ILE A 54 13.73 6.00 -5.89
CA ILE A 54 13.13 7.32 -5.67
C ILE A 54 13.64 7.81 -4.33
N ASP A 55 14.17 9.04 -4.29
CA ASP A 55 14.66 9.69 -3.08
C ASP A 55 13.87 10.96 -2.80
N ASN A 56 13.44 11.13 -1.55
CA ASN A 56 12.84 12.37 -1.04
C ASN A 56 11.67 12.90 -1.89
N ALA A 57 10.86 12.01 -2.45
CA ALA A 57 9.71 12.43 -3.25
C ALA A 57 8.56 12.92 -2.36
N ARG A 58 7.79 13.86 -2.92
CA ARG A 58 6.51 14.30 -2.38
C ARG A 58 5.42 14.03 -3.38
N ILE A 59 4.39 13.30 -2.96
CA ILE A 59 3.24 12.97 -3.79
C ILE A 59 1.98 13.48 -3.10
N ILE A 60 1.12 14.18 -3.86
CA ILE A 60 -0.21 14.56 -3.44
C ILE A 60 -1.19 14.01 -4.47
N TYR A 61 -2.21 13.32 -4.00
CA TYR A 61 -3.32 12.82 -4.79
C TYR A 61 -4.63 13.38 -4.24
N ASN A 62 -5.45 13.98 -5.10
CA ASN A 62 -6.77 14.45 -4.75
C ASN A 62 -7.75 13.98 -5.82
N ASP A 63 -8.75 13.23 -5.40
CA ASP A 63 -9.83 12.74 -6.24
C ASP A 63 -11.15 13.35 -5.75
N ALA A 64 -11.63 14.34 -6.48
CA ALA A 64 -12.87 15.02 -6.15
C ALA A 64 -14.12 14.21 -6.54
N SER A 65 -13.99 13.20 -7.40
CA SER A 65 -15.09 12.32 -7.80
C SER A 65 -15.38 11.28 -6.73
N ALA A 66 -14.32 10.78 -6.06
CA ALA A 66 -14.40 9.80 -4.98
C ALA A 66 -14.36 10.43 -3.57
N ASP A 67 -14.27 11.77 -3.46
CA ASP A 67 -14.03 12.48 -2.19
C ASP A 67 -12.85 11.87 -1.41
N MET A 68 -11.73 11.64 -2.12
CA MET A 68 -10.54 10.97 -1.59
C MET A 68 -9.31 11.85 -1.71
N SER A 69 -8.44 11.80 -0.71
CA SER A 69 -7.14 12.45 -0.70
C SER A 69 -6.06 11.55 -0.14
N ALA A 70 -4.87 11.60 -0.73
CA ALA A 70 -3.68 10.93 -0.21
C ALA A 70 -2.45 11.84 -0.33
N GLY A 71 -1.53 11.70 0.61
CA GLY A 71 -0.27 12.44 0.60
C GLY A 71 0.88 11.62 1.13
N LEU A 72 1.99 11.65 0.41
CA LEU A 72 3.26 11.04 0.79
C LEU A 72 4.31 12.15 0.86
N LYS A 73 5.02 12.24 1.96
CA LYS A 73 6.13 13.18 2.12
C LYS A 73 7.39 12.42 2.53
N ASP A 74 8.52 12.85 1.96
CA ASP A 74 9.83 12.23 2.13
C ASP A 74 9.76 10.73 1.80
N LEU A 75 9.15 10.43 0.64
CA LEU A 75 9.07 9.07 0.11
C LEU A 75 10.44 8.65 -0.41
N ASN A 76 10.96 7.58 0.14
CA ASN A 76 12.13 6.87 -0.36
C ASN A 76 11.70 5.46 -0.80
N PHE A 77 12.05 5.09 -2.02
CA PHE A 77 11.72 3.80 -2.60
C PHE A 77 12.93 3.21 -3.30
N LEU A 78 13.18 1.95 -3.06
CA LEU A 78 14.23 1.19 -3.73
C LEU A 78 13.66 -0.16 -4.19
N LEU A 79 13.70 -0.41 -5.48
CA LEU A 79 13.51 -1.73 -6.08
C LEU A 79 14.83 -2.18 -6.68
N SER A 80 15.32 -3.34 -6.29
CA SER A 80 16.57 -3.92 -6.76
C SER A 80 16.40 -5.37 -7.16
N GLY A 81 17.20 -5.79 -8.16
CA GLY A 81 17.19 -7.13 -8.74
C GLY A 81 17.43 -7.09 -10.24
N ASP A 82 17.52 -8.23 -10.89
CA ASP A 82 17.70 -8.29 -12.34
C ASP A 82 16.30 -8.31 -13.03
N MET A 83 15.82 -7.12 -13.40
CA MET A 83 14.49 -6.94 -14.01
C MET A 83 14.47 -7.36 -15.49
N THR A 84 15.56 -7.93 -16.02
CA THR A 84 15.62 -8.43 -17.39
C THR A 84 15.55 -9.95 -17.48
N SER A 85 15.70 -10.62 -16.37
CA SER A 85 15.60 -12.07 -16.28
C SER A 85 14.13 -12.49 -16.19
N THR A 86 13.77 -13.58 -16.86
CA THR A 86 12.42 -14.16 -16.79
C THR A 86 12.09 -14.63 -15.36
N ARG A 87 13.12 -14.99 -14.59
CA ARG A 87 13.00 -15.34 -13.18
C ARG A 87 14.08 -14.62 -12.37
N THR A 88 13.66 -13.92 -11.33
CA THR A 88 14.58 -13.12 -10.52
C THR A 88 14.07 -12.94 -9.09
N ASN A 89 15.00 -12.66 -8.18
CA ASN A 89 14.67 -12.17 -6.84
C ASN A 89 14.70 -10.64 -6.86
N LEU A 90 13.58 -10.02 -6.50
CA LEU A 90 13.46 -8.58 -6.35
C LEU A 90 13.39 -8.23 -4.86
N ALA A 91 14.14 -7.23 -4.45
CA ALA A 91 14.04 -6.65 -3.12
C ALA A 91 13.45 -5.24 -3.23
N MET A 92 12.41 -4.98 -2.45
CA MET A 92 11.71 -3.70 -2.39
C MET A 92 11.81 -3.13 -0.97
N ASN A 93 12.19 -1.88 -0.87
CA ASN A 93 12.15 -1.11 0.36
C ASN A 93 11.42 0.20 0.08
N LEU A 94 10.49 0.55 0.96
CA LEU A 94 9.79 1.83 0.93
C LEU A 94 9.81 2.42 2.33
N ASP A 95 10.08 3.70 2.41
CA ASP A 95 10.01 4.50 3.63
C ASP A 95 9.29 5.81 3.33
N VAL A 96 8.33 6.17 4.17
CA VAL A 96 7.55 7.41 4.06
C VAL A 96 7.47 8.06 5.43
N SER A 97 8.01 9.26 5.56
CA SER A 97 7.99 9.96 6.86
C SER A 97 6.62 10.49 7.24
N GLN A 98 5.78 10.82 6.26
CA GLN A 98 4.40 11.27 6.49
C GLN A 98 3.47 10.72 5.40
N LEU A 99 2.65 9.74 5.77
CA LEU A 99 1.55 9.21 4.98
C LEU A 99 0.24 9.80 5.52
N SER A 100 -0.54 10.42 4.64
CA SER A 100 -1.88 10.90 4.96
C SER A 100 -2.87 10.29 4.00
N PHE A 101 -4.05 9.92 4.50
CA PHE A 101 -5.15 9.40 3.70
C PHE A 101 -6.48 9.84 4.29
N GLY A 102 -7.32 10.40 3.44
CA GLY A 102 -8.67 10.83 3.78
C GLY A 102 -9.68 10.39 2.73
N MET A 103 -10.90 10.09 3.14
CA MET A 103 -12.00 9.74 2.27
C MET A 103 -13.33 10.11 2.93
N SER A 104 -14.26 10.67 2.16
CA SER A 104 -15.60 11.06 2.64
C SER A 104 -15.54 11.96 3.88
N GLY A 105 -14.61 12.94 3.88
CA GLY A 105 -14.43 13.89 4.97
C GLY A 105 -13.72 13.33 6.22
N VAL A 106 -13.37 12.03 6.25
CA VAL A 106 -12.66 11.40 7.37
C VAL A 106 -11.17 11.23 7.04
N ASN A 107 -10.28 11.73 7.91
CA ASN A 107 -8.84 11.49 7.82
C ASN A 107 -8.48 10.18 8.53
N TYR A 108 -8.34 9.10 7.77
CA TYR A 108 -7.99 7.76 8.30
C TYR A 108 -6.53 7.69 8.73
N LEU A 109 -5.63 8.32 7.97
CA LEU A 109 -4.22 8.44 8.32
C LEU A 109 -3.83 9.93 8.32
N ASN A 110 -3.20 10.38 9.39
CA ASN A 110 -2.72 11.75 9.50
C ASN A 110 -1.23 11.75 9.83
N LYS A 111 -0.41 11.95 8.79
CA LYS A 111 1.06 11.99 8.89
C LYS A 111 1.65 10.74 9.56
N ALA A 112 1.06 9.57 9.30
CA ALA A 112 1.58 8.30 9.78
C ALA A 112 2.94 7.99 9.14
N LYS A 113 3.85 7.36 9.86
CA LYS A 113 5.05 6.78 9.27
C LYS A 113 4.69 5.45 8.59
N ALA A 114 5.24 5.21 7.40
CA ALA A 114 5.04 3.93 6.71
C ALA A 114 6.38 3.37 6.26
N GLU A 115 6.57 2.07 6.44
CA GLU A 115 7.75 1.31 6.02
C GLU A 115 7.28 0.00 5.41
N LEU A 116 7.78 -0.33 4.22
CA LEU A 116 7.55 -1.62 3.57
C LEU A 116 8.89 -2.27 3.23
N LYS A 117 9.04 -3.53 3.59
CA LYS A 117 10.12 -4.37 3.09
C LYS A 117 9.54 -5.62 2.48
N ALA A 118 9.87 -5.86 1.23
CA ALA A 118 9.37 -7.01 0.49
C ALA A 118 10.49 -7.69 -0.30
N ASN A 119 10.52 -9.03 -0.23
CA ASN A 119 11.36 -9.89 -1.04
C ASN A 119 10.45 -10.75 -1.91
N LEU A 120 10.67 -10.71 -3.20
CA LEU A 120 9.82 -11.32 -4.21
C LEU A 120 10.64 -12.31 -5.05
N ASP A 121 10.24 -13.58 -5.11
CA ASP A 121 10.66 -14.49 -6.20
C ASP A 121 9.70 -14.19 -7.38
N ALA A 122 10.20 -13.48 -8.37
CA ALA A 122 9.42 -12.96 -9.49
C ALA A 122 9.66 -13.80 -10.75
N ARG A 123 8.57 -14.21 -11.41
CA ARG A 123 8.54 -14.76 -12.76
C ARG A 123 7.92 -13.72 -13.67
N LEU A 124 8.78 -12.93 -14.32
CA LEU A 124 8.36 -11.74 -15.07
C LEU A 124 7.68 -12.08 -16.39
N ASP A 125 7.96 -13.26 -16.98
CA ASP A 125 7.31 -13.78 -18.17
C ASP A 125 5.86 -14.18 -17.95
N SER A 126 5.53 -14.67 -16.76
CA SER A 126 4.21 -15.12 -16.37
C SER A 126 3.53 -14.21 -15.33
N MET A 127 4.19 -13.10 -14.98
CA MET A 127 3.73 -12.12 -13.98
C MET A 127 3.31 -12.77 -12.66
N ILE A 128 4.14 -13.71 -12.16
CA ILE A 128 3.93 -14.40 -10.88
C ILE A 128 4.96 -13.91 -9.88
N PHE A 129 4.48 -13.51 -8.70
CA PHE A 129 5.28 -12.99 -7.60
C PHE A 129 5.01 -13.83 -6.34
N ILE A 130 6.06 -14.46 -5.81
CA ILE A 130 6.02 -15.16 -4.52
C ILE A 130 6.63 -14.24 -3.48
N LEU A 131 5.84 -13.94 -2.47
CA LEU A 131 6.15 -13.04 -1.36
C LEU A 131 6.70 -13.85 -0.19
N LYS A 132 7.91 -13.51 0.31
CA LYS A 132 8.56 -14.21 1.42
C LYS A 132 9.15 -13.20 2.40
N ASP A 133 8.87 -13.40 3.70
CA ASP A 133 9.44 -12.59 4.78
C ASP A 133 9.23 -11.07 4.60
N ASN A 134 8.02 -10.70 4.24
CA ASN A 134 7.66 -9.33 3.96
C ASN A 134 7.00 -8.67 5.17
N TYR A 135 7.13 -7.38 5.30
CA TYR A 135 6.36 -6.62 6.28
C TYR A 135 5.97 -5.24 5.78
N LEU A 136 4.83 -4.78 6.25
CA LEU A 136 4.37 -3.41 6.22
C LEU A 136 4.28 -2.90 7.66
N LYS A 137 4.88 -1.75 7.93
CA LYS A 137 4.76 -1.08 9.22
C LYS A 137 4.10 0.27 9.01
N ILE A 138 3.05 0.55 9.79
CA ILE A 138 2.40 1.87 9.85
C ILE A 138 2.42 2.32 11.30
N ASN A 139 3.13 3.39 11.60
CA ASN A 139 3.46 3.81 12.95
C ASN A 139 4.11 2.64 13.73
N ASP A 140 3.47 2.19 14.80
CA ASP A 140 3.96 1.10 15.64
C ASP A 140 3.39 -0.28 15.28
N ILE A 141 2.44 -0.35 14.34
CA ILE A 141 1.86 -1.63 13.91
C ILE A 141 2.69 -2.20 12.76
N LYS A 142 3.25 -3.38 12.99
CA LYS A 142 3.95 -4.16 11.99
C LYS A 142 3.08 -5.34 11.55
N LEU A 143 2.77 -5.40 10.26
CA LEU A 143 2.08 -6.51 9.62
C LEU A 143 3.11 -7.31 8.83
N VAL A 144 3.33 -8.57 9.16
CA VAL A 144 4.11 -9.48 8.32
C VAL A 144 3.18 -10.22 7.38
N PHE A 145 3.64 -10.47 6.16
CA PHE A 145 2.82 -11.13 5.16
C PHE A 145 3.65 -11.99 4.21
N ALA A 146 3.03 -13.02 3.69
CA ALA A 146 3.61 -13.93 2.70
C ALA A 146 2.51 -14.47 1.79
N GLY A 147 2.90 -14.99 0.63
CA GLY A 147 1.94 -15.58 -0.27
C GLY A 147 2.31 -15.44 -1.73
N LYS A 148 1.29 -15.36 -2.58
CA LYS A 148 1.43 -15.30 -4.03
C LYS A 148 0.50 -14.25 -4.62
N VAL A 149 1.02 -13.50 -5.59
CA VAL A 149 0.25 -12.67 -6.51
C VAL A 149 0.57 -13.12 -7.92
N ALA A 150 -0.44 -13.27 -8.76
CA ALA A 150 -0.27 -13.56 -10.17
C ALA A 150 -1.19 -12.68 -11.02
N MET A 151 -0.67 -12.13 -12.10
CA MET A 151 -1.39 -11.23 -13.02
C MET A 151 -1.34 -11.79 -14.45
N PRO A 152 -2.08 -12.90 -14.72
CA PRO A 152 -2.17 -13.47 -16.07
C PRO A 152 -3.17 -12.64 -16.91
N GLY A 153 -2.67 -11.65 -17.66
CA GLY A 153 -3.51 -10.69 -18.38
C GLY A 153 -4.03 -9.57 -17.46
N ASP A 154 -5.33 -9.27 -17.54
CA ASP A 154 -5.94 -8.14 -16.81
C ASP A 154 -6.40 -8.52 -15.39
N ASP A 155 -6.47 -9.80 -15.09
CA ASP A 155 -6.91 -10.31 -13.79
C ASP A 155 -5.76 -10.33 -12.76
N ILE A 156 -6.08 -10.15 -11.48
CA ILE A 156 -5.12 -10.24 -10.38
C ILE A 156 -5.54 -11.35 -9.42
N PHE A 157 -4.81 -12.46 -9.44
CA PHE A 157 -4.97 -13.51 -8.46
C PHE A 157 -4.13 -13.25 -7.22
N THR A 158 -4.72 -13.39 -6.04
CA THR A 158 -4.04 -13.25 -4.74
C THR A 158 -4.26 -14.47 -3.87
N ASP A 159 -3.21 -14.89 -3.16
CA ASP A 159 -3.27 -15.86 -2.07
C ASP A 159 -2.23 -15.42 -1.04
N ILE A 160 -2.64 -14.51 -0.15
CA ILE A 160 -1.78 -13.81 0.81
C ILE A 160 -2.28 -14.11 2.22
N THR A 161 -1.38 -14.49 3.11
CA THR A 161 -1.60 -14.55 4.55
C THR A 161 -0.86 -13.42 5.24
N PHE A 162 -1.42 -12.92 6.33
CA PHE A 162 -0.79 -11.85 7.10
C PHE A 162 -1.08 -12.00 8.58
N ASN A 163 -0.18 -11.48 9.40
CA ASN A 163 -0.39 -11.36 10.84
C ASN A 163 0.44 -10.22 11.43
N THR A 164 0.00 -9.69 12.56
CA THR A 164 0.84 -8.84 13.42
C THR A 164 1.60 -9.73 14.38
N PRO A 165 2.95 -9.62 14.49
CA PRO A 165 3.65 -10.07 15.69
C PRO A 165 3.05 -9.37 16.92
N GLU A 166 3.31 -9.88 18.12
CA GLU A 166 2.79 -9.27 19.35
C GLU A 166 2.89 -7.75 19.33
N THR A 167 1.73 -7.10 19.41
CA THR A 167 1.61 -5.65 19.29
C THR A 167 0.84 -5.13 20.50
N SER A 168 1.26 -3.97 20.99
CA SER A 168 0.59 -3.30 22.11
C SER A 168 -0.81 -2.82 21.69
N PHE A 169 -1.81 -3.01 22.53
CA PHE A 169 -3.13 -2.42 22.34
C PHE A 169 -3.08 -0.89 22.18
N LYS A 170 -2.10 -0.23 22.82
CA LYS A 170 -1.83 1.19 22.61
C LYS A 170 -1.51 1.52 21.15
N SER A 171 -0.76 0.67 20.46
CA SER A 171 -0.42 0.88 19.05
C SER A 171 -1.65 0.82 18.15
N LEU A 172 -2.64 -0.04 18.45
CA LEU A 172 -3.91 -0.06 17.76
C LEU A 172 -4.66 1.29 17.92
N LEU A 173 -4.69 1.84 19.12
CA LEU A 173 -5.36 3.13 19.37
C LEU A 173 -4.71 4.27 18.60
N SER A 174 -3.40 4.20 18.32
CA SER A 174 -2.69 5.20 17.52
C SER A 174 -3.12 5.25 16.06
N MET A 175 -3.85 4.24 15.59
CA MET A 175 -4.41 4.14 14.23
C MET A 175 -5.86 4.65 14.14
N ILE A 176 -6.49 4.94 15.27
CA ILE A 176 -7.86 5.49 15.26
C ILE A 176 -7.82 6.91 14.70
N PRO A 177 -8.66 7.25 13.71
CA PRO A 177 -8.71 8.60 13.15
C PRO A 177 -8.93 9.66 14.23
N ALA A 178 -8.22 10.77 14.11
CA ALA A 178 -8.22 11.85 15.13
C ALA A 178 -9.64 12.40 15.42
N ILE A 179 -10.56 12.31 14.44
CA ILE A 179 -11.95 12.75 14.63
C ILE A 179 -12.67 11.96 15.73
N TYR A 180 -12.33 10.66 15.90
CA TYR A 180 -12.91 9.81 16.95
C TYR A 180 -12.14 9.89 18.26
N MET A 181 -10.94 10.50 18.25
CA MET A 181 -10.09 10.66 19.43
C MET A 181 -10.26 12.04 20.10
N LYS A 182 -11.13 12.89 19.59
CA LYS A 182 -11.39 14.20 20.17
C LYS A 182 -11.91 14.07 21.62
N GLY A 183 -11.21 14.67 22.56
CA GLY A 183 -11.47 14.54 24.00
C GLY A 183 -10.81 13.32 24.65
N PHE A 184 -10.06 12.51 23.89
CA PHE A 184 -9.34 11.32 24.38
C PHE A 184 -7.83 11.40 24.11
N GLU A 185 -7.30 12.59 23.90
CA GLU A 185 -5.89 12.81 23.50
C GLU A 185 -4.89 12.30 24.54
N ASN A 186 -5.29 12.27 25.83
CA ASN A 186 -4.46 11.83 26.95
C ASN A 186 -4.75 10.37 27.36
N LEU A 187 -5.52 9.64 26.59
CA LEU A 187 -5.87 8.26 26.89
C LEU A 187 -4.62 7.38 26.96
N LYS A 188 -4.46 6.65 28.05
CA LYS A 188 -3.42 5.64 28.22
C LYS A 188 -4.01 4.25 28.02
N ALA A 189 -3.33 3.41 27.28
CA ALA A 189 -3.74 2.04 27.05
C ALA A 189 -2.58 1.07 27.24
N SER A 190 -2.89 -0.14 27.70
CA SER A 190 -1.99 -1.28 27.77
C SER A 190 -2.77 -2.55 27.46
N GLY A 191 -2.08 -3.69 27.33
CA GLY A 191 -2.62 -4.96 26.88
C GLY A 191 -2.02 -5.36 25.55
N THR A 192 -2.42 -6.49 25.03
CA THR A 192 -1.95 -7.05 23.77
C THR A 192 -3.00 -6.94 22.68
N PHE A 193 -2.54 -6.85 21.45
CA PHE A 193 -3.34 -6.81 20.24
C PHE A 193 -2.73 -7.76 19.22
N ALA A 194 -3.55 -8.55 18.57
CA ALA A 194 -3.17 -9.40 17.46
C ALA A 194 -4.18 -9.26 16.33
N LEU A 195 -3.67 -9.21 15.12
CA LEU A 195 -4.44 -9.25 13.88
C LEU A 195 -3.83 -10.34 13.00
N ASP A 196 -4.64 -11.22 12.47
CA ASP A 196 -4.25 -12.19 11.47
C ASP A 196 -5.34 -12.38 10.42
N GLY A 197 -4.97 -12.89 9.26
CA GLY A 197 -5.93 -13.12 8.21
C GLY A 197 -5.33 -13.59 6.91
N ASN A 198 -6.20 -13.64 5.91
CA ASN A 198 -5.81 -13.95 4.54
C ASN A 198 -6.70 -13.24 3.52
N VAL A 199 -6.12 -12.99 2.35
CA VAL A 199 -6.83 -12.51 1.16
C VAL A 199 -6.60 -13.54 0.07
N LYS A 200 -7.68 -14.15 -0.46
CA LYS A 200 -7.59 -15.20 -1.45
C LYS A 200 -8.67 -15.08 -2.52
N GLY A 201 -8.27 -15.13 -3.76
CA GLY A 201 -9.17 -15.11 -4.91
C GLY A 201 -8.64 -14.26 -6.05
N THR A 202 -9.51 -14.00 -7.01
CA THR A 202 -9.20 -13.22 -8.20
C THR A 202 -9.95 -11.89 -8.15
N TYR A 203 -9.25 -10.79 -8.35
CA TYR A 203 -9.84 -9.54 -8.77
C TYR A 203 -9.95 -9.54 -10.29
N SER A 204 -11.15 -9.32 -10.80
CA SER A 204 -11.40 -9.14 -12.24
C SER A 204 -12.42 -8.00 -12.39
N ASP A 205 -12.03 -6.95 -13.08
CA ASP A 205 -12.93 -5.84 -13.41
C ASP A 205 -14.01 -6.30 -14.39
N LYS A 206 -13.60 -7.12 -15.37
CA LYS A 206 -14.49 -7.69 -16.40
C LYS A 206 -15.60 -8.54 -15.80
N ASP A 207 -15.27 -9.39 -14.82
CA ASP A 207 -16.22 -10.31 -14.19
C ASP A 207 -16.80 -9.75 -12.90
N SER A 208 -16.41 -8.52 -12.53
CA SER A 208 -16.82 -7.86 -11.26
C SER A 208 -16.57 -8.74 -10.03
N THR A 209 -15.46 -9.51 -10.05
CA THR A 209 -15.08 -10.38 -8.93
C THR A 209 -14.07 -9.71 -8.01
N MET A 210 -14.16 -10.03 -6.72
CA MET A 210 -13.25 -9.56 -5.69
C MET A 210 -12.68 -10.74 -4.90
N PRO A 211 -11.41 -10.68 -4.45
CA PRO A 211 -10.86 -11.68 -3.55
C PRO A 211 -11.65 -11.73 -2.22
N ASN A 212 -11.77 -12.92 -1.66
CA ASN A 212 -12.30 -13.09 -0.31
C ASN A 212 -11.24 -12.68 0.71
N ALA A 213 -11.64 -11.91 1.72
CA ALA A 213 -10.81 -11.56 2.85
C ALA A 213 -11.38 -12.16 4.14
N LYS A 214 -10.49 -12.75 4.95
CA LYS A 214 -10.80 -13.15 6.32
C LYS A 214 -9.83 -12.41 7.23
N VAL A 215 -10.36 -11.82 8.29
CA VAL A 215 -9.59 -11.04 9.26
C VAL A 215 -10.04 -11.42 10.64
N ASN A 216 -9.10 -11.83 11.48
CA ASN A 216 -9.30 -12.07 12.90
C ASN A 216 -8.61 -10.97 13.70
N LEU A 217 -9.30 -10.42 14.67
CA LEU A 217 -8.77 -9.42 15.58
C LEU A 217 -8.96 -9.89 17.00
N LEU A 218 -7.89 -9.85 17.79
CA LEU A 218 -7.89 -10.17 19.21
C LEU A 218 -7.28 -9.02 20.01
N VAL A 219 -7.98 -8.58 21.05
CA VAL A 219 -7.43 -7.76 22.12
C VAL A 219 -7.53 -8.57 23.40
N ASP A 220 -6.44 -8.70 24.14
CA ASP A 220 -6.39 -9.40 25.40
C ASP A 220 -5.77 -8.54 26.50
N ASN A 221 -6.36 -8.68 27.71
CA ASN A 221 -5.94 -7.93 28.91
C ASN A 221 -5.84 -6.41 28.66
N GLY A 222 -6.74 -5.88 27.83
CA GLY A 222 -6.77 -4.45 27.53
C GLY A 222 -7.11 -3.62 28.76
N VAL A 223 -6.37 -2.54 28.96
CA VAL A 223 -6.63 -1.53 30.00
C VAL A 223 -6.65 -0.19 29.34
N ILE A 224 -7.66 0.60 29.67
CA ILE A 224 -7.76 2.01 29.29
C ILE A 224 -7.85 2.85 30.55
N SER A 225 -7.06 3.91 30.62
CA SER A 225 -7.11 4.88 31.70
C SER A 225 -7.03 6.30 31.14
N TYR A 226 -7.76 7.19 31.75
CA TYR A 226 -7.72 8.61 31.47
C TYR A 226 -7.13 9.34 32.70
N PRO A 227 -6.15 10.23 32.54
CA PRO A 227 -5.44 10.84 33.67
C PRO A 227 -6.33 11.54 34.70
N ASP A 228 -7.45 12.12 34.22
CA ASP A 228 -8.38 12.89 35.04
C ASP A 228 -9.52 12.06 35.65
N LEU A 229 -9.55 10.74 35.38
CA LEU A 229 -10.53 9.83 35.94
C LEU A 229 -9.88 8.92 36.99
N PRO A 230 -10.47 8.77 38.18
CA PRO A 230 -9.90 7.94 39.24
C PRO A 230 -9.91 6.43 38.93
N GLU A 231 -10.78 6.00 38.05
CA GLU A 231 -10.97 4.60 37.72
C GLU A 231 -10.44 4.26 36.32
N LYS A 232 -10.05 3.01 36.14
CA LYS A 232 -9.56 2.45 34.87
C LYS A 232 -10.58 1.42 34.37
N ILE A 233 -10.73 1.35 33.06
CA ILE A 233 -11.40 0.21 32.43
C ILE A 233 -10.36 -0.87 32.25
N THR A 234 -10.57 -2.02 32.89
CA THR A 234 -9.66 -3.18 32.87
C THR A 234 -10.31 -4.40 32.26
N ALA A 235 -9.50 -5.41 31.97
CA ALA A 235 -9.96 -6.69 31.41
C ALA A 235 -10.75 -6.54 30.08
N ILE A 236 -10.35 -5.59 29.26
CA ILE A 236 -10.96 -5.43 27.95
C ILE A 236 -10.52 -6.59 27.06
N GLY A 237 -11.49 -7.38 26.62
CA GLY A 237 -11.30 -8.44 25.62
C GLY A 237 -12.16 -8.15 24.39
N VAL A 238 -11.56 -8.21 23.20
CA VAL A 238 -12.27 -8.10 21.92
C VAL A 238 -11.88 -9.27 21.04
N LYS A 239 -12.86 -9.92 20.45
CA LYS A 239 -12.65 -10.93 19.42
C LYS A 239 -13.62 -10.63 18.28
N ALA A 240 -13.07 -10.42 17.08
CA ALA A 240 -13.83 -10.21 15.85
C ALA A 240 -13.28 -11.13 14.75
N ASN A 241 -14.18 -11.68 13.94
CA ASN A 241 -13.87 -12.58 12.82
C ASN A 241 -14.59 -12.10 11.56
#